data_3bc6c81bd15bf85de980b094d6d6246a
#
_entry.id   3bc6c81bd15bf85de980b094d6d6246a
#
_cell.length_a   1.000
_cell.length_b   1.000
_cell.length_c   1.000
_cell.angle_alpha   90.00
_cell.angle_beta   90.00
_cell.angle_gamma   90.00
#
_symmetry.space_group_name_H-M   'P 1'
#
loop_
_entity.id
_entity.type
_entity.pdbx_description
1 polymer ?
#
loop_
_entity_poly.entity_id
_entity_poly.type
_entity_poly.pdbx_seq_one_letter_code
_entity_poly.pdbx_strand_id
1 'polypeptide(L)'
;MPNPLRQLLRPRSAADFTAQLVATGEVKTALDIGCGTRSHLSQFRPSVQTTGLDAHADAIDLAKQRGVHDHYIQADILSDNLDATFDLVTLFGLIEHLPKASGLDLLDRVERLSAKFILLETPHSFVPQGPEFGNEFQRHHSGWFINEFEGRGYTVHGTTGTRYLRGYMAGPRYNFPGCLLLDEALTLLLRINRKPKHAFNLVAIKDVRGVPARHKKEAQP
;
A
#
# COMPACT_ATOMS: atom_id res chain seq x y z
N MET A 1 -5.33 -25.17 12.99
CA MET A 1 -5.41 -23.76 13.43
C MET A 1 -4.01 -23.23 13.63
N PRO A 2 -3.63 -22.05 13.11
CA PRO A 2 -2.29 -21.51 13.33
C PRO A 2 -2.11 -21.19 14.82
N ASN A 3 -0.92 -21.51 15.34
CA ASN A 3 -0.55 -21.30 16.75
C ASN A 3 -0.60 -19.79 17.08
N PRO A 4 -1.41 -19.36 18.08
CA PRO A 4 -1.57 -17.94 18.43
C PRO A 4 -0.26 -17.26 18.86
N LEU A 5 0.69 -18.00 19.46
CA LEU A 5 2.02 -17.49 19.77
C LEU A 5 2.84 -17.17 18.51
N ARG A 6 2.70 -17.97 17.45
CA ARG A 6 3.36 -17.70 16.16
C ARG A 6 2.79 -16.45 15.48
N GLN A 7 1.48 -16.18 15.63
CA GLN A 7 0.86 -14.95 15.10
C GLN A 7 1.31 -13.69 15.86
N LEU A 8 1.54 -13.78 17.17
CA LEU A 8 2.07 -12.68 17.99
C LEU A 8 3.52 -12.31 17.65
N LEU A 9 4.31 -13.27 17.21
CA LEU A 9 5.74 -13.11 16.90
C LEU A 9 5.99 -12.82 15.41
N ARG A 10 5.01 -13.09 14.53
CA ARG A 10 5.17 -12.86 13.09
C ARG A 10 5.21 -11.36 12.79
N PRO A 11 6.17 -10.91 11.98
CA PRO A 11 6.12 -9.56 11.41
C PRO A 11 4.81 -9.34 10.67
N ARG A 12 4.15 -8.24 10.97
CA ARG A 12 2.89 -7.89 10.28
C ARG A 12 3.20 -7.48 8.85
N SER A 13 2.33 -7.88 7.93
CA SER A 13 2.32 -7.44 6.53
C SER A 13 1.24 -6.40 6.29
N ALA A 14 1.23 -5.76 5.12
CA ALA A 14 0.12 -4.90 4.71
C ALA A 14 -1.22 -5.65 4.74
N ALA A 15 -1.23 -6.93 4.34
CA ALA A 15 -2.42 -7.78 4.43
C ALA A 15 -2.93 -7.97 5.87
N ASP A 16 -2.03 -8.10 6.86
CA ASP A 16 -2.42 -8.22 8.26
C ASP A 16 -3.05 -6.92 8.79
N PHE A 17 -2.54 -5.76 8.38
CA PHE A 17 -3.13 -4.46 8.72
C PHE A 17 -4.50 -4.29 8.04
N THR A 18 -4.62 -4.66 6.77
CA THR A 18 -5.90 -4.67 6.06
C THR A 18 -6.93 -5.55 6.77
N ALA A 19 -6.52 -6.76 7.17
CA ALA A 19 -7.37 -7.69 7.92
C ALA A 19 -7.87 -7.08 9.25
N GLN A 20 -7.03 -6.33 9.95
CA GLN A 20 -7.46 -5.64 11.19
C GLN A 20 -8.51 -4.57 10.92
N LEU A 21 -8.34 -3.76 9.86
CA LEU A 21 -9.33 -2.74 9.50
C LEU A 21 -10.66 -3.38 9.09
N VAL A 22 -10.62 -4.45 8.29
CA VAL A 22 -11.83 -5.19 7.88
C VAL A 22 -12.52 -5.85 9.08
N ALA A 23 -11.75 -6.38 10.04
CA ALA A 23 -12.27 -7.03 11.24
C ALA A 23 -13.03 -6.08 12.18
N THR A 24 -12.88 -4.76 12.06
CA THR A 24 -13.71 -3.78 12.80
C THR A 24 -15.18 -3.84 12.40
N GLY A 25 -15.48 -4.43 11.21
CA GLY A 25 -16.82 -4.44 10.63
C GLY A 25 -17.24 -3.10 10.00
N GLU A 26 -16.39 -2.08 10.06
CA GLU A 26 -16.68 -0.75 9.52
C GLU A 26 -16.38 -0.62 8.02
N VAL A 27 -15.52 -1.47 7.47
CA VAL A 27 -15.16 -1.49 6.04
C VAL A 27 -16.16 -2.35 5.28
N LYS A 28 -16.99 -1.71 4.46
CA LYS A 28 -17.95 -2.36 3.55
C LYS A 28 -17.57 -2.24 2.09
N THR A 29 -16.91 -1.13 1.73
CA THR A 29 -16.42 -0.85 0.38
C THR A 29 -14.93 -0.54 0.42
N ALA A 30 -14.17 -1.03 -0.57
CA ALA A 30 -12.75 -0.75 -0.68
C ALA A 30 -12.35 -0.47 -2.13
N LEU A 31 -11.48 0.54 -2.31
CA LEU A 31 -10.82 0.88 -3.56
C LEU A 31 -9.35 0.51 -3.47
N ASP A 32 -8.85 -0.25 -4.44
CA ASP A 32 -7.44 -0.57 -4.62
C ASP A 32 -6.89 0.20 -5.82
N ILE A 33 -6.08 1.22 -5.57
CA ILE A 33 -5.50 2.08 -6.60
C ILE A 33 -4.15 1.51 -7.03
N GLY A 34 -3.98 1.33 -8.36
CA GLY A 34 -2.86 0.59 -8.91
C GLY A 34 -2.98 -0.90 -8.60
N CYS A 35 -4.17 -1.46 -8.76
CA CYS A 35 -4.49 -2.82 -8.34
C CYS A 35 -3.68 -3.90 -9.08
N GLY A 36 -3.11 -3.57 -10.24
CA GLY A 36 -2.36 -4.51 -11.05
C GLY A 36 -3.16 -5.77 -11.36
N THR A 37 -2.49 -6.91 -11.32
CA THR A 37 -3.09 -8.22 -11.62
C THR A 37 -3.37 -9.07 -10.38
N ARG A 38 -3.08 -8.57 -9.18
CA ARG A 38 -3.24 -9.24 -7.88
C ARG A 38 -3.49 -8.20 -6.80
N SER A 39 -4.29 -8.52 -5.80
CA SER A 39 -4.57 -7.63 -4.68
C SER A 39 -4.74 -8.42 -3.38
N HIS A 40 -4.29 -7.82 -2.28
CA HIS A 40 -4.57 -8.33 -0.94
C HIS A 40 -6.05 -8.24 -0.57
N LEU A 41 -6.81 -7.36 -1.24
CA LEU A 41 -8.25 -7.21 -0.99
C LEU A 41 -9.08 -8.41 -1.44
N SER A 42 -8.58 -9.20 -2.41
CA SER A 42 -9.31 -10.34 -2.97
C SER A 42 -9.77 -11.35 -1.90
N GLN A 43 -9.02 -11.51 -0.82
CA GLN A 43 -9.36 -12.41 0.29
C GLN A 43 -10.55 -11.94 1.13
N PHE A 44 -10.95 -10.67 1.04
CA PHE A 44 -12.03 -10.08 1.84
C PHE A 44 -13.35 -9.92 1.07
N ARG A 45 -13.38 -10.27 -0.21
CA ARG A 45 -14.53 -10.10 -1.11
C ARG A 45 -15.87 -10.60 -0.59
N PRO A 46 -15.98 -11.69 0.17
CA PRO A 46 -17.29 -12.10 0.70
C PRO A 46 -17.89 -11.08 1.69
N SER A 47 -17.06 -10.27 2.34
CA SER A 47 -17.49 -9.33 3.39
C SER A 47 -17.29 -7.86 3.02
N VAL A 48 -16.47 -7.56 2.01
CA VAL A 48 -16.12 -6.22 1.54
C VAL A 48 -16.30 -6.17 0.03
N GLN A 49 -17.10 -5.23 -0.47
CA GLN A 49 -17.22 -4.96 -1.90
C GLN A 49 -15.97 -4.22 -2.38
N THR A 50 -15.21 -4.83 -3.28
CA THR A 50 -13.92 -4.35 -3.72
C THR A 50 -13.95 -3.81 -5.13
N THR A 51 -13.27 -2.67 -5.35
CA THR A 51 -13.06 -2.07 -6.67
C THR A 51 -11.57 -1.95 -6.94
N GLY A 52 -11.10 -2.50 -8.04
CA GLY A 52 -9.72 -2.30 -8.53
C GLY A 52 -9.68 -1.16 -9.54
N LEU A 53 -8.71 -0.25 -9.38
CA LEU A 53 -8.43 0.82 -10.32
C LEU A 53 -6.99 0.70 -10.81
N ASP A 54 -6.79 0.73 -12.13
CA ASP A 54 -5.48 0.76 -12.76
C ASP A 54 -5.55 1.52 -14.08
N ALA A 55 -4.48 2.23 -14.43
CA ALA A 55 -4.37 2.92 -15.71
C ALA A 55 -4.15 1.95 -16.88
N HIS A 56 -3.58 0.78 -16.61
CA HIS A 56 -3.23 -0.22 -17.60
C HIS A 56 -4.40 -1.14 -17.94
N ALA A 57 -4.86 -1.11 -19.20
CA ALA A 57 -5.93 -1.97 -19.70
C ALA A 57 -5.61 -3.46 -19.50
N ASP A 58 -4.39 -3.88 -19.89
CA ASP A 58 -3.97 -5.29 -19.78
C ASP A 58 -3.97 -5.80 -18.35
N ALA A 59 -3.59 -4.93 -17.38
CA ALA A 59 -3.63 -5.27 -15.96
C ALA A 59 -5.07 -5.47 -15.48
N ILE A 60 -5.98 -4.56 -15.86
CA ILE A 60 -7.40 -4.65 -15.56
C ILE A 60 -8.02 -5.91 -16.17
N ASP A 61 -7.72 -6.22 -17.44
CA ASP A 61 -8.29 -7.39 -18.12
C ASP A 61 -7.80 -8.70 -17.46
N LEU A 62 -6.52 -8.76 -17.08
CA LEU A 62 -5.99 -9.92 -16.37
C LEU A 62 -6.55 -10.03 -14.94
N ALA A 63 -6.74 -8.91 -14.25
CA ALA A 63 -7.38 -8.88 -12.93
C ALA A 63 -8.84 -9.37 -13.01
N LYS A 64 -9.60 -8.97 -14.04
CA LYS A 64 -10.96 -9.48 -14.32
C LYS A 64 -10.98 -10.98 -14.55
N GLN A 65 -10.08 -11.49 -15.41
CA GLN A 65 -9.97 -12.93 -15.68
C GLN A 65 -9.70 -13.74 -14.40
N ARG A 66 -8.92 -13.19 -13.48
CA ARG A 66 -8.58 -13.80 -12.18
C ARG A 66 -9.64 -13.59 -11.11
N GLY A 67 -10.62 -12.75 -11.35
CA GLY A 67 -11.65 -12.40 -10.38
C GLY A 67 -11.07 -11.75 -9.12
N VAL A 68 -10.11 -10.82 -9.27
CA VAL A 68 -9.39 -10.19 -8.14
C VAL A 68 -10.30 -9.27 -7.34
N HIS A 69 -11.18 -8.50 -8.03
CA HIS A 69 -12.13 -7.56 -7.43
C HIS A 69 -13.56 -7.83 -7.90
N ASP A 70 -14.54 -7.18 -7.25
CA ASP A 70 -15.94 -7.22 -7.68
C ASP A 70 -16.21 -6.24 -8.81
N HIS A 71 -15.53 -5.07 -8.80
CA HIS A 71 -15.62 -4.03 -9.81
C HIS A 71 -14.24 -3.58 -10.28
N TYR A 72 -14.18 -3.01 -11.49
CA TYR A 72 -12.95 -2.55 -12.11
C TYR A 72 -13.15 -1.21 -12.80
N ILE A 73 -12.19 -0.31 -12.61
CA ILE A 73 -12.12 1.00 -13.25
C ILE A 73 -10.78 1.09 -13.98
N GLN A 74 -10.82 1.26 -15.30
CA GLN A 74 -9.63 1.64 -16.04
C GLN A 74 -9.55 3.17 -16.06
N ALA A 75 -8.63 3.73 -15.30
CA ALA A 75 -8.45 5.17 -15.19
C ALA A 75 -7.04 5.51 -14.68
N ASP A 76 -6.52 6.66 -15.10
CA ASP A 76 -5.35 7.27 -14.47
C ASP A 76 -5.82 8.11 -13.27
N ILE A 77 -5.49 7.66 -12.08
CA ILE A 77 -5.90 8.34 -10.83
C ILE A 77 -5.34 9.77 -10.72
N LEU A 78 -4.32 10.14 -11.47
CA LEU A 78 -3.76 11.48 -11.45
C LEU A 78 -4.53 12.47 -12.33
N SER A 79 -5.05 12.03 -13.46
CA SER A 79 -5.77 12.86 -14.44
C SER A 79 -7.29 12.73 -14.35
N ASP A 80 -7.80 11.52 -14.15
CA ASP A 80 -9.21 11.23 -14.20
C ASP A 80 -9.91 11.65 -12.89
N ASN A 81 -11.12 12.16 -13.03
CA ASN A 81 -11.93 12.55 -11.86
C ASN A 81 -12.81 11.38 -11.46
N LEU A 82 -12.59 10.85 -10.27
CA LEU A 82 -13.41 9.81 -9.67
C LEU A 82 -14.34 10.47 -8.62
N ASP A 83 -15.64 10.53 -8.93
CA ASP A 83 -16.65 11.04 -8.01
C ASP A 83 -17.29 9.87 -7.23
N ALA A 84 -16.51 9.31 -6.33
CA ALA A 84 -16.94 8.21 -5.47
C ALA A 84 -16.16 8.24 -4.15
N THR A 85 -16.73 7.65 -3.10
CA THR A 85 -16.05 7.46 -1.82
C THR A 85 -16.12 6.01 -1.37
N PHE A 86 -15.06 5.54 -0.69
CA PHE A 86 -14.93 4.18 -0.21
C PHE A 86 -14.57 4.18 1.27
N ASP A 87 -15.02 3.17 2.01
CA ASP A 87 -14.68 3.04 3.44
C ASP A 87 -13.16 2.85 3.64
N LEU A 88 -12.50 2.13 2.73
CA LEU A 88 -11.06 1.91 2.70
C LEU A 88 -10.50 2.22 1.31
N VAL A 89 -9.43 3.00 1.26
CA VAL A 89 -8.63 3.17 0.03
C VAL A 89 -7.24 2.60 0.27
N THR A 90 -6.79 1.74 -0.64
CA THR A 90 -5.48 1.08 -0.57
C THR A 90 -4.58 1.45 -1.75
N LEU A 91 -3.26 1.52 -1.48
CA LEU A 91 -2.20 1.71 -2.47
C LEU A 91 -1.04 0.78 -2.08
N PHE A 92 -0.85 -0.30 -2.83
CA PHE A 92 0.21 -1.27 -2.56
C PHE A 92 1.27 -1.23 -3.66
N GLY A 93 2.47 -0.71 -3.35
CA GLY A 93 3.56 -0.64 -4.33
C GLY A 93 3.19 0.23 -5.54
N LEU A 94 2.64 1.41 -5.30
CA LEU A 94 2.23 2.34 -6.36
C LEU A 94 2.97 3.68 -6.27
N ILE A 95 2.99 4.28 -5.09
CA ILE A 95 3.40 5.68 -4.93
C ILE A 95 4.88 5.91 -5.27
N GLU A 96 5.73 4.91 -5.11
CA GLU A 96 7.15 4.93 -5.50
C GLU A 96 7.36 4.98 -7.02
N HIS A 97 6.39 4.49 -7.79
CA HIS A 97 6.41 4.52 -9.26
C HIS A 97 6.05 5.90 -9.83
N LEU A 98 5.62 6.82 -9.00
CA LEU A 98 5.29 8.19 -9.40
C LEU A 98 6.44 9.16 -9.10
N PRO A 99 6.61 10.23 -9.91
CA PRO A 99 7.40 11.37 -9.50
C PRO A 99 6.91 11.91 -8.16
N LYS A 100 7.82 12.44 -7.33
CA LYS A 100 7.49 12.85 -5.96
C LYS A 100 6.30 13.81 -5.86
N ALA A 101 6.24 14.81 -6.74
CA ALA A 101 5.14 15.78 -6.79
C ALA A 101 3.80 15.08 -7.07
N SER A 102 3.76 14.20 -8.08
CA SER A 102 2.57 13.45 -8.43
C SER A 102 2.13 12.50 -7.29
N GLY A 103 3.09 11.92 -6.57
CA GLY A 103 2.79 11.10 -5.38
C GLY A 103 2.15 11.93 -4.25
N LEU A 104 2.60 13.18 -4.05
CA LEU A 104 1.98 14.09 -3.07
C LEU A 104 0.54 14.47 -3.49
N ASP A 105 0.33 14.76 -4.78
CA ASP A 105 -1.01 15.04 -5.33
C ASP A 105 -1.93 13.81 -5.20
N LEU A 106 -1.38 12.60 -5.39
CA LEU A 106 -2.11 11.36 -5.18
C LEU A 106 -2.58 11.21 -3.74
N LEU A 107 -1.73 11.51 -2.74
CA LEU A 107 -2.13 11.45 -1.33
C LEU A 107 -3.30 12.40 -1.04
N ASP A 108 -3.31 13.61 -1.61
CA ASP A 108 -4.41 14.55 -1.47
C ASP A 108 -5.72 14.05 -2.14
N ARG A 109 -5.60 13.34 -3.28
CA ARG A 109 -6.75 12.71 -3.95
C ARG A 109 -7.31 11.55 -3.13
N VAL A 110 -6.44 10.68 -2.62
CA VAL A 110 -6.82 9.53 -1.81
C VAL A 110 -7.59 9.96 -0.55
N GLU A 111 -7.18 11.07 0.08
CA GLU A 111 -7.90 11.63 1.23
C GLU A 111 -9.33 12.07 0.90
N ARG A 112 -9.60 12.48 -0.35
CA ARG A 112 -10.97 12.82 -0.80
C ARG A 112 -11.82 11.59 -1.14
N LEU A 113 -11.18 10.51 -1.61
CA LEU A 113 -11.84 9.26 -1.98
C LEU A 113 -12.14 8.37 -0.78
N SER A 114 -11.50 8.62 0.37
CA SER A 114 -11.66 7.80 1.56
C SER A 114 -12.68 8.38 2.52
N ALA A 115 -13.65 7.56 2.92
CA ALA A 115 -14.63 7.91 3.94
C ALA A 115 -14.15 7.58 5.36
N LYS A 116 -13.27 6.57 5.53
CA LYS A 116 -12.85 6.09 6.85
C LYS A 116 -11.35 5.84 6.96
N PHE A 117 -10.78 4.99 6.08
CA PHE A 117 -9.40 4.55 6.23
C PHE A 117 -8.63 4.62 4.91
N ILE A 118 -7.36 4.99 5.04
CA ILE A 118 -6.37 4.88 3.97
C ILE A 118 -5.26 3.96 4.46
N LEU A 119 -4.85 3.02 3.62
CA LEU A 119 -3.70 2.15 3.86
C LEU A 119 -2.82 2.11 2.63
N LEU A 120 -1.55 2.43 2.79
CA LEU A 120 -0.57 2.31 1.71
C LEU A 120 0.66 1.52 2.17
N GLU A 121 1.30 0.85 1.21
CA GLU A 121 2.61 0.22 1.40
C GLU A 121 3.57 0.69 0.32
N THR A 122 4.80 1.03 0.71
CA THR A 122 5.88 1.48 -0.19
C THR A 122 7.25 1.16 0.42
N PRO A 123 8.32 1.00 -0.36
CA PRO A 123 9.67 0.89 0.17
C PRO A 123 10.06 2.08 1.03
N HIS A 124 10.82 1.82 2.10
CA HIS A 124 11.38 2.86 2.96
C HIS A 124 12.59 3.50 2.30
N SER A 125 12.49 4.75 1.90
CA SER A 125 13.44 5.50 1.09
C SER A 125 13.41 5.11 -0.40
N PHE A 126 14.33 5.66 -1.18
CA PHE A 126 14.46 5.30 -2.58
C PHE A 126 15.15 3.93 -2.72
N VAL A 127 14.45 2.99 -3.32
CA VAL A 127 15.00 1.69 -3.74
C VAL A 127 15.07 1.70 -5.26
N PRO A 128 16.28 1.67 -5.86
CA PRO A 128 16.40 1.66 -7.32
C PRO A 128 15.71 0.45 -7.93
N GLN A 129 14.79 0.70 -8.86
CA GLN A 129 14.15 -0.31 -9.69
C GLN A 129 13.96 0.26 -11.09
N GLY A 130 14.40 -0.50 -12.10
CA GLY A 130 14.16 -0.21 -13.50
C GLY A 130 12.79 -0.73 -13.97
N PRO A 131 12.52 -0.64 -15.27
CA PRO A 131 11.34 -1.26 -15.85
C PRO A 131 11.39 -2.79 -15.68
N GLU A 132 10.29 -3.38 -15.25
CA GLU A 132 10.14 -4.82 -15.12
C GLU A 132 9.45 -5.38 -16.36
N PHE A 133 10.03 -6.43 -16.96
CA PHE A 133 9.49 -7.05 -18.17
C PHE A 133 9.17 -6.03 -19.30
N GLY A 134 9.97 -4.95 -19.41
CA GLY A 134 9.75 -3.88 -20.39
C GLY A 134 8.64 -2.88 -20.01
N ASN A 135 8.04 -3.01 -18.83
CA ASN A 135 7.02 -2.10 -18.34
C ASN A 135 7.65 -0.91 -17.60
N GLU A 136 7.67 0.27 -18.23
CA GLU A 136 8.21 1.50 -17.64
C GLU A 136 7.45 1.98 -16.40
N PHE A 137 6.18 1.63 -16.24
CA PHE A 137 5.40 1.96 -15.05
C PHE A 137 5.89 1.24 -13.79
N GLN A 138 6.74 0.22 -13.93
CA GLN A 138 7.37 -0.47 -12.80
C GLN A 138 8.67 0.20 -12.35
N ARG A 139 9.11 1.26 -13.03
CA ARG A 139 10.28 2.04 -12.60
C ARG A 139 9.97 2.84 -11.35
N HIS A 140 10.87 2.81 -10.38
CA HIS A 140 10.79 3.70 -9.22
C HIS A 140 11.28 5.10 -9.57
N HIS A 141 10.46 6.10 -9.32
CA HIS A 141 10.74 7.51 -9.54
C HIS A 141 10.91 8.31 -8.24
N SER A 142 10.40 7.79 -7.11
CA SER A 142 10.49 8.48 -5.83
C SER A 142 10.80 7.54 -4.67
N GLY A 143 11.33 8.12 -3.60
CA GLY A 143 11.51 7.44 -2.31
C GLY A 143 10.68 8.12 -1.24
N TRP A 144 10.17 7.35 -0.29
CA TRP A 144 9.26 7.81 0.75
C TRP A 144 9.82 7.53 2.13
N PHE A 145 9.58 8.47 3.06
CA PHE A 145 10.14 8.45 4.40
C PHE A 145 9.03 8.56 5.45
N ILE A 146 9.32 8.08 6.64
CA ILE A 146 8.38 8.03 7.78
C ILE A 146 7.79 9.41 8.07
N ASN A 147 8.64 10.43 8.18
CA ASN A 147 8.23 11.79 8.54
C ASN A 147 7.30 12.45 7.51
N GLU A 148 7.35 12.03 6.25
CA GLU A 148 6.47 12.55 5.20
C GLU A 148 5.03 12.07 5.40
N PHE A 149 4.86 10.83 5.83
CA PHE A 149 3.55 10.26 6.16
C PHE A 149 3.05 10.77 7.52
N GLU A 150 3.91 10.76 8.54
CA GLU A 150 3.56 11.25 9.88
C GLU A 150 3.15 12.73 9.83
N GLY A 151 3.85 13.57 9.06
CA GLY A 151 3.50 14.97 8.83
C GLY A 151 2.13 15.19 8.18
N ARG A 152 1.57 14.15 7.54
CA ARG A 152 0.21 14.12 6.98
C ARG A 152 -0.81 13.42 7.89
N GLY A 153 -0.42 13.02 9.11
CA GLY A 153 -1.30 12.37 10.08
C GLY A 153 -1.47 10.86 9.88
N TYR A 154 -0.59 10.21 9.13
CA TYR A 154 -0.56 8.75 9.06
C TYR A 154 0.20 8.16 10.26
N THR A 155 -0.26 7.03 10.74
CA THR A 155 0.51 6.15 11.62
C THR A 155 1.35 5.20 10.77
N VAL A 156 2.67 5.17 10.99
CA VAL A 156 3.60 4.40 10.16
C VAL A 156 4.10 3.16 10.88
N HIS A 157 4.03 2.03 10.19
CA HIS A 157 4.52 0.73 10.64
C HIS A 157 5.57 0.20 9.67
N GLY A 158 6.49 -0.63 10.16
CA GLY A 158 7.47 -1.31 9.32
C GLY A 158 7.02 -2.72 8.94
N THR A 159 7.34 -3.14 7.73
CA THR A 159 7.05 -4.50 7.21
C THR A 159 8.22 -5.03 6.38
N THR A 160 8.08 -6.28 5.91
CA THR A 160 8.92 -6.90 4.86
C THR A 160 10.41 -7.05 5.23
N GLY A 161 10.71 -7.27 6.52
CA GLY A 161 12.09 -7.45 6.96
C GLY A 161 12.87 -6.14 7.15
N THR A 162 14.20 -6.25 7.24
CA THR A 162 15.06 -5.10 7.52
C THR A 162 15.63 -4.48 6.25
N ARG A 163 15.74 -3.16 6.19
CA ARG A 163 16.40 -2.43 5.10
C ARG A 163 17.92 -2.74 4.96
N TYR A 164 18.48 -3.45 5.93
CA TYR A 164 19.89 -3.81 5.93
C TYR A 164 20.19 -5.07 5.11
N LEU A 165 19.28 -6.04 5.15
CA LEU A 165 19.43 -7.35 4.53
C LEU A 165 18.47 -7.58 3.35
N ARG A 166 17.48 -6.69 3.15
CA ARG A 166 16.59 -6.71 2.00
C ARG A 166 17.05 -5.71 0.93
N GLY A 167 16.84 -6.10 -0.32
CA GLY A 167 17.17 -5.32 -1.50
C GLY A 167 16.08 -5.40 -2.55
N TYR A 168 16.46 -5.44 -3.82
CA TYR A 168 15.55 -5.50 -4.95
C TYR A 168 14.43 -6.53 -4.78
N MET A 169 13.17 -6.14 -5.05
CA MET A 169 11.97 -6.96 -4.84
C MET A 169 11.88 -7.60 -3.45
N ALA A 170 12.37 -6.91 -2.43
CA ALA A 170 12.45 -7.42 -1.06
C ALA A 170 13.23 -8.75 -0.91
N GLY A 171 13.97 -9.13 -1.94
CA GLY A 171 14.89 -10.29 -1.89
C GLY A 171 16.10 -10.04 -0.97
N PRO A 172 16.93 -11.06 -0.72
CA PRO A 172 18.13 -10.89 0.07
C PRO A 172 19.11 -9.94 -0.65
N ARG A 173 19.65 -8.97 0.09
CA ARG A 173 20.68 -8.04 -0.44
C ARG A 173 22.02 -8.73 -0.65
N TYR A 174 22.31 -9.75 0.15
CA TYR A 174 23.57 -10.47 0.16
C TYR A 174 23.35 -11.95 -0.07
N ASN A 175 24.21 -12.55 -0.88
CA ASN A 175 24.13 -13.97 -1.21
C ASN A 175 25.02 -14.80 -0.26
N PHE A 176 24.56 -14.98 0.99
CA PHE A 176 25.18 -15.93 1.93
C PHE A 176 24.12 -16.85 2.55
N PRO A 177 24.48 -18.10 2.90
CA PRO A 177 23.56 -19.02 3.55
C PRO A 177 23.01 -18.44 4.86
N GLY A 178 21.68 -18.46 5.03
CA GLY A 178 21.04 -17.96 6.25
C GLY A 178 20.75 -16.45 6.26
N CYS A 179 21.03 -15.69 5.19
CA CYS A 179 20.73 -14.25 5.11
C CYS A 179 19.28 -13.94 5.48
N LEU A 180 18.31 -14.70 4.96
CA LEU A 180 16.90 -14.51 5.27
C LEU A 180 16.55 -14.88 6.72
N LEU A 181 17.17 -15.92 7.28
CA LEU A 181 16.98 -16.29 8.70
C LEU A 181 17.52 -15.20 9.63
N LEU A 182 18.68 -14.62 9.29
CA LEU A 182 19.25 -13.49 10.03
C LEU A 182 18.31 -12.28 9.93
N ASP A 183 17.76 -12.00 8.74
CA ASP A 183 16.81 -10.91 8.55
C ASP A 183 15.54 -11.09 9.38
N GLU A 184 14.99 -12.31 9.46
CA GLU A 184 13.85 -12.61 10.31
C GLU A 184 14.17 -12.41 11.79
N ALA A 185 15.33 -12.88 12.24
CA ALA A 185 15.78 -12.68 13.63
C ALA A 185 15.93 -11.18 13.95
N LEU A 186 16.57 -10.41 13.07
CA LEU A 186 16.73 -8.97 13.23
C LEU A 186 15.37 -8.23 13.18
N THR A 187 14.46 -8.67 12.33
CA THR A 187 13.10 -8.14 12.22
C THR A 187 12.38 -8.21 13.56
N LEU A 188 12.49 -9.35 14.25
CA LEU A 188 11.90 -9.56 15.58
C LEU A 188 12.63 -8.72 16.65
N LEU A 189 13.98 -8.82 16.68
CA LEU A 189 14.80 -8.12 17.66
C LEU A 189 14.62 -6.60 17.60
N LEU A 190 14.64 -6.03 16.41
CA LEU A 190 14.49 -4.60 16.17
C LEU A 190 13.02 -4.14 16.26
N ARG A 191 12.07 -5.07 16.36
CA ARG A 191 10.63 -4.78 16.43
C ARG A 191 10.18 -3.84 15.31
N ILE A 192 10.53 -4.17 14.06
CA ILE A 192 10.36 -3.27 12.91
C ILE A 192 8.93 -2.75 12.76
N ASN A 193 7.91 -3.54 13.11
CA ASN A 193 6.52 -3.11 13.04
C ASN A 193 6.20 -1.90 13.96
N ARG A 194 6.96 -1.74 15.05
CA ARG A 194 6.83 -0.62 16.00
C ARG A 194 7.92 0.43 15.83
N LYS A 195 9.04 0.04 15.21
CA LYS A 195 10.20 0.90 14.94
C LYS A 195 10.50 0.90 13.43
N PRO A 196 9.65 1.57 12.62
CA PRO A 196 9.71 1.47 11.16
C PRO A 196 11.01 1.96 10.54
N LYS A 197 11.84 2.73 11.26
CA LYS A 197 13.15 3.21 10.77
C LYS A 197 14.09 2.12 10.28
N HIS A 198 13.91 0.88 10.74
CA HIS A 198 14.73 -0.27 10.37
C HIS A 198 14.08 -1.15 9.29
N ALA A 199 12.81 -0.90 8.98
CA ALA A 199 12.04 -1.72 8.03
C ALA A 199 12.46 -1.48 6.58
N PHE A 200 12.27 -2.50 5.75
CA PHE A 200 12.45 -2.40 4.31
C PHE A 200 11.24 -1.71 3.66
N ASN A 201 10.01 -2.12 4.00
CA ASN A 201 8.79 -1.45 3.59
C ASN A 201 8.15 -0.70 4.75
N LEU A 202 7.43 0.37 4.43
CA LEU A 202 6.55 1.12 5.30
C LEU A 202 5.10 0.79 4.95
N VAL A 203 4.28 0.56 5.98
CA VAL A 203 2.82 0.62 5.87
C VAL A 203 2.36 1.86 6.61
N ALA A 204 1.70 2.77 5.90
CA ALA A 204 1.14 3.98 6.48
C ALA A 204 -0.39 3.90 6.48
N ILE A 205 -0.99 4.13 7.64
CA ILE A 205 -2.43 4.03 7.86
C ILE A 205 -2.95 5.36 8.37
N LYS A 206 -4.03 5.87 7.78
CA LYS A 206 -4.71 7.08 8.24
C LYS A 206 -6.19 6.78 8.49
N ASP A 207 -6.67 7.17 9.67
CA ASP A 207 -8.09 7.26 9.96
C ASP A 207 -8.55 8.67 9.61
N VAL A 208 -9.45 8.79 8.62
CA VAL A 208 -9.96 10.08 8.15
C VAL A 208 -11.33 10.41 8.70
N ARG A 209 -11.89 9.57 9.58
CA ARG A 209 -13.17 9.83 10.23
C ARG A 209 -13.07 11.08 11.11
N GLY A 210 -14.01 11.99 10.95
CA GLY A 210 -14.04 13.25 11.71
C GLY A 210 -13.04 14.32 11.26
N VAL A 211 -12.24 14.04 10.21
CA VAL A 211 -11.46 15.09 9.55
C VAL A 211 -12.42 15.87 8.65
N PRO A 212 -12.60 17.20 8.86
CA PRO A 212 -13.45 17.99 7.97
C PRO A 212 -12.95 17.85 6.53
N ALA A 213 -13.87 17.59 5.59
CA ALA A 213 -13.52 17.59 4.17
C ALA A 213 -12.82 18.91 3.86
N ARG A 214 -11.52 18.84 3.55
CA ARG A 214 -10.76 20.03 3.12
C ARG A 214 -11.50 20.59 1.92
N HIS A 215 -11.95 21.85 2.05
CA HIS A 215 -12.75 22.56 1.07
C HIS A 215 -12.31 22.24 -0.36
N LYS A 216 -13.29 21.88 -1.19
CA LYS A 216 -13.19 22.02 -2.65
C LYS A 216 -12.64 23.43 -2.91
N LYS A 217 -11.38 23.57 -3.30
CA LYS A 217 -10.96 24.77 -4.00
C LYS A 217 -11.78 24.77 -5.28
N GLU A 218 -12.81 25.59 -5.28
CA GLU A 218 -13.54 25.94 -6.50
C GLU A 218 -12.46 26.40 -7.50
N ALA A 219 -12.38 25.68 -8.61
CA ALA A 219 -11.72 26.20 -9.79
C ALA A 219 -12.50 27.45 -10.18
N GLN A 220 -11.98 28.63 -9.89
CA GLN A 220 -12.48 29.85 -10.48
C GLN A 220 -12.14 29.82 -11.97
N PRO A 221 -13.10 30.26 -12.80
CA PRO A 221 -12.98 30.22 -14.26
C PRO A 221 -11.86 31.10 -14.81
#